data_cfcdb674909bb6a7533e6beb4192e904
#
_entry.id   cfcdb674909bb6a7533e6beb4192e904
#
_cell.length_a   1.000
_cell.length_b   1.000
_cell.length_c   1.000
_cell.angle_alpha   90.00
_cell.angle_beta   90.00
_cell.angle_gamma   90.00
#
_symmetry.space_group_name_H-M   'P 1'
#
loop_
_entity.id
_entity.type
_entity.pdbx_description
1 polymer ?
#
loop_
_entity_poly.entity_id
_entity_poly.type
_entity_poly.pdbx_seq_one_letter_code
_entity_poly.pdbx_strand_id
1 'polypeptide(L)'
;VGRAGRNTLFTDAVEAALVGGRWVAPRVGDEVVSTRGSVRRTWKNAVANADGWFSGRELRDDWAYLSHAVTEPSIVLFNAAGHAMAYLNGEPRAGDIYGYGYVSVPVALRAGTNDFLIAAGRGRLRVQLAAPVAPVFLQSTDIMAPDLLVGEASDT
;
A
#
# COMPACT_ATOMS: atom_id res chain seq x y z
N VAL A 1 -5.54 13.87 -19.86
CA VAL A 1 -6.45 14.85 -20.46
C VAL A 1 -7.64 15.01 -19.52
N GLY A 2 -7.62 16.08 -18.73
CA GLY A 2 -8.74 16.40 -17.84
C GLY A 2 -9.95 16.89 -18.62
N ARG A 3 -11.15 16.45 -18.29
CA ARG A 3 -12.41 17.03 -18.79
C ARG A 3 -12.94 18.03 -17.80
N ALA A 4 -13.22 19.24 -18.29
CA ALA A 4 -14.06 20.18 -17.56
C ALA A 4 -15.52 19.74 -17.70
N GLY A 5 -16.31 19.75 -16.63
CA GLY A 5 -17.72 19.39 -16.65
C GLY A 5 -18.10 18.20 -15.80
N ARG A 6 -19.19 17.49 -16.13
CA ARG A 6 -19.79 16.42 -15.33
C ARG A 6 -18.87 15.24 -15.01
N ASN A 7 -17.84 15.01 -15.83
CA ASN A 7 -16.87 13.94 -15.70
C ASN A 7 -15.49 14.47 -15.34
N THR A 8 -15.37 15.42 -14.45
CA THR A 8 -14.07 15.89 -13.96
C THR A 8 -13.38 14.78 -13.20
N LEU A 9 -12.13 14.50 -13.54
CA LEU A 9 -11.29 13.59 -12.77
C LEU A 9 -11.07 14.16 -11.38
N PHE A 10 -11.29 13.34 -10.37
CA PHE A 10 -10.93 13.69 -9.01
C PHE A 10 -9.45 13.41 -8.81
N THR A 11 -8.75 14.35 -8.21
CA THR A 11 -7.38 14.14 -7.75
C THR A 11 -7.45 13.91 -6.24
N ASP A 12 -6.92 12.79 -5.79
CA ASP A 12 -6.76 12.54 -4.37
C ASP A 12 -5.80 13.55 -3.75
N ALA A 13 -6.17 14.14 -2.62
CA ALA A 13 -5.39 15.20 -2.01
C ALA A 13 -4.07 14.69 -1.42
N VAL A 14 -4.04 13.45 -0.93
CA VAL A 14 -2.85 12.80 -0.37
C VAL A 14 -1.89 12.46 -1.50
N GLU A 15 -2.36 11.83 -2.58
CA GLU A 15 -1.54 11.57 -3.77
C GLU A 15 -1.01 12.85 -4.41
N ALA A 16 -1.85 13.88 -4.53
CA ALA A 16 -1.43 15.16 -5.06
C ALA A 16 -0.34 15.83 -4.22
N ALA A 17 -0.38 15.68 -2.89
CA ALA A 17 0.67 16.16 -2.02
C ALA A 17 1.96 15.35 -2.20
N LEU A 18 1.86 14.03 -2.30
CA LEU A 18 2.99 13.14 -2.48
C LEU A 18 3.71 13.40 -3.82
N VAL A 19 2.97 13.36 -4.93
CA VAL A 19 3.52 13.59 -6.27
C VAL A 19 4.06 15.01 -6.43
N GLY A 20 3.40 15.98 -5.78
CA GLY A 20 3.84 17.38 -5.79
C GLY A 20 5.01 17.70 -4.86
N GLY A 21 5.60 16.70 -4.17
CA GLY A 21 6.71 16.90 -3.24
C GLY A 21 6.34 17.71 -1.98
N ARG A 22 5.04 17.81 -1.66
CA ARG A 22 4.52 18.52 -0.49
C ARG A 22 4.04 17.58 0.62
N TRP A 23 4.28 16.29 0.46
CA TRP A 23 3.91 15.30 1.47
C TRP A 23 4.68 15.52 2.77
N VAL A 24 3.96 15.54 3.86
CA VAL A 24 4.49 15.56 5.22
C VAL A 24 3.80 14.45 6.01
N ALA A 25 4.58 13.72 6.81
CA ALA A 25 4.04 12.67 7.67
C ALA A 25 2.96 13.23 8.59
N PRO A 26 1.75 12.65 8.57
CA PRO A 26 0.61 13.20 9.30
C PRO A 26 0.70 12.94 10.79
N ARG A 27 0.10 13.83 11.56
CA ARG A 27 -0.16 13.64 12.98
C ARG A 27 -1.66 13.42 13.22
N VAL A 28 -1.98 12.78 14.32
CA VAL A 28 -3.39 12.69 14.76
C VAL A 28 -3.97 14.07 14.94
N GLY A 29 -5.11 14.30 14.33
CA GLY A 29 -5.78 15.61 14.31
C GLY A 29 -5.51 16.45 13.07
N ASP A 30 -4.48 16.15 12.29
CA ASP A 30 -4.22 16.85 11.03
C ASP A 30 -5.39 16.65 10.05
N GLU A 31 -5.72 17.71 9.32
CA GLU A 31 -6.80 17.67 8.34
C GLU A 31 -6.26 17.46 6.92
N VAL A 32 -6.95 16.61 6.17
CA VAL A 32 -6.84 16.52 4.72
C VAL A 32 -8.08 17.12 4.10
N VAL A 33 -7.90 18.08 3.23
CA VAL A 33 -8.99 18.73 2.51
C VAL A 33 -8.95 18.27 1.06
N SER A 34 -10.08 17.80 0.55
CA SER A 34 -10.17 17.39 -0.87
C SER A 34 -9.77 18.55 -1.78
N THR A 35 -9.25 18.24 -2.95
CA THR A 35 -8.81 19.25 -3.94
C THR A 35 -9.90 20.24 -4.33
N ARG A 36 -11.17 19.90 -4.09
CA ARG A 36 -12.33 20.80 -4.29
C ARG A 36 -12.78 21.53 -3.03
N GLY A 37 -12.12 21.30 -1.89
CA GLY A 37 -12.46 21.93 -0.62
C GLY A 37 -13.79 21.48 0.01
N SER A 38 -14.50 20.52 -0.61
CA SER A 38 -15.83 20.08 -0.19
C SER A 38 -15.83 18.98 0.87
N VAL A 39 -14.75 18.22 0.97
CA VAL A 39 -14.63 17.13 1.93
C VAL A 39 -13.40 17.36 2.80
N ARG A 40 -13.59 17.25 4.12
CA ARG A 40 -12.52 17.26 5.11
C ARG A 40 -12.43 15.90 5.79
N ARG A 41 -11.24 15.41 5.95
CA ARG A 41 -10.92 14.19 6.70
C ARG A 41 -9.87 14.52 7.74
N THR A 42 -9.93 13.85 8.87
CA THR A 42 -8.96 14.05 9.96
C THR A 42 -8.20 12.76 10.19
N TRP A 43 -6.90 12.84 10.28
CA TRP A 43 -6.05 11.70 10.63
C TRP A 43 -6.35 11.23 12.05
N LYS A 44 -6.62 9.94 12.21
CA LYS A 44 -6.95 9.29 13.48
C LYS A 44 -6.07 8.09 13.71
N ASN A 45 -5.85 7.75 14.96
CA ASN A 45 -5.24 6.48 15.30
C ASN A 45 -6.15 5.32 14.91
N ALA A 46 -5.55 4.28 14.35
CA ALA A 46 -6.19 2.99 14.15
C ALA A 46 -5.46 1.94 14.98
N VAL A 47 -6.20 0.97 15.53
CA VAL A 47 -5.66 -0.12 16.34
C VAL A 47 -6.05 -1.43 15.67
N ALA A 48 -5.05 -2.30 15.47
CA ALA A 48 -5.29 -3.64 14.94
C ALA A 48 -5.97 -4.53 15.99
N ASN A 49 -6.78 -5.46 15.52
CA ASN A 49 -7.31 -6.54 16.37
C ASN A 49 -6.21 -7.59 16.67
N ALA A 50 -6.56 -8.64 17.41
CA ALA A 50 -5.62 -9.69 17.79
C ALA A 50 -4.98 -10.42 16.59
N ASP A 51 -5.65 -10.45 15.44
CA ASP A 51 -5.18 -11.07 14.20
C ASP A 51 -4.38 -10.10 13.30
N GLY A 52 -4.10 -8.90 13.80
CA GLY A 52 -3.35 -7.87 13.08
C GLY A 52 -4.14 -7.12 12.01
N TRP A 53 -5.47 -7.22 11.99
CA TRP A 53 -6.31 -6.49 11.07
C TRP A 53 -6.77 -5.15 11.65
N PHE A 54 -6.60 -4.11 10.87
CA PHE A 54 -7.30 -2.84 11.03
C PHE A 54 -8.62 -2.93 10.27
N SER A 55 -9.71 -2.51 10.88
CA SER A 55 -11.05 -2.56 10.28
C SER A 55 -11.84 -1.33 10.66
N GLY A 56 -12.60 -0.79 9.72
CA GLY A 56 -13.46 0.36 9.95
C GLY A 56 -13.95 0.99 8.67
N ARG A 57 -15.03 1.77 8.78
CA ARG A 57 -15.58 2.53 7.65
C ARG A 57 -14.57 3.58 7.14
N GLU A 58 -13.75 4.08 8.03
CA GLU A 58 -12.69 5.07 7.80
C GLU A 58 -11.56 4.53 6.93
N LEU A 59 -11.42 3.20 6.81
CA LEU A 59 -10.45 2.57 5.93
C LEU A 59 -11.02 2.23 4.53
N ARG A 60 -12.23 2.66 4.25
CA ARG A 60 -12.82 2.44 2.92
C ARG A 60 -12.48 3.62 2.02
N ASP A 61 -11.71 3.34 0.97
CA ASP A 61 -11.24 4.33 0.00
C ASP A 61 -10.51 5.52 0.67
N ASP A 62 -9.71 5.22 1.70
CA ASP A 62 -8.95 6.21 2.45
C ASP A 62 -7.49 5.76 2.64
N TRP A 63 -6.67 6.58 3.25
CA TRP A 63 -5.24 6.33 3.44
C TRP A 63 -4.92 5.90 4.86
N ALA A 64 -4.02 4.93 4.98
CA ALA A 64 -3.36 4.59 6.23
C ALA A 64 -1.89 5.02 6.14
N TYR A 65 -1.35 5.53 7.23
CA TYR A 65 0.05 5.90 7.37
C TYR A 65 0.68 5.12 8.52
N LEU A 66 1.85 4.58 8.26
CA LEU A 66 2.68 3.98 9.29
C LEU A 66 4.14 4.38 9.07
N SER A 67 4.89 4.61 10.14
CA SER A 67 6.34 4.81 10.10
C SER A 67 7.05 3.64 10.77
N HIS A 68 8.21 3.27 10.21
CA HIS A 68 9.06 2.23 10.77
C HIS A 68 10.52 2.68 10.75
N ALA A 69 11.15 2.68 11.90
CA ALA A 69 12.55 3.10 12.04
C ALA A 69 13.47 1.88 12.14
N VAL A 70 14.56 1.92 11.40
CA VAL A 70 15.64 0.92 11.47
C VAL A 70 16.98 1.60 11.68
N THR A 71 17.89 0.94 12.39
CA THR A 71 19.22 1.48 12.65
C THR A 71 20.16 1.39 11.46
N GLU A 72 19.96 0.35 10.65
CA GLU A 72 20.79 0.05 9.47
C GLU A 72 19.91 -0.23 8.26
N PRO A 73 20.39 0.03 7.04
CA PRO A 73 19.67 -0.34 5.83
C PRO A 73 19.42 -1.85 5.80
N SER A 74 18.22 -2.24 5.42
CA SER A 74 17.83 -3.66 5.36
C SER A 74 16.79 -3.90 4.28
N ILE A 75 16.65 -5.16 3.88
CA ILE A 75 15.55 -5.59 3.01
C ILE A 75 14.58 -6.36 3.87
N VAL A 76 13.30 -6.00 3.77
CA VAL A 76 12.20 -6.70 4.43
C VAL A 76 11.13 -7.06 3.42
N LEU A 77 10.30 -8.04 3.74
CA LEU A 77 9.10 -8.35 3.00
C LEU A 77 7.94 -7.48 3.53
N PHE A 78 7.40 -6.66 2.67
CA PHE A 78 6.16 -5.94 2.92
C PHE A 78 5.00 -6.86 2.56
N ASN A 79 4.42 -7.50 3.57
CA ASN A 79 3.25 -8.35 3.45
C ASN A 79 2.01 -7.53 3.80
N ALA A 80 1.14 -7.29 2.82
CA ALA A 80 -0.03 -6.48 3.05
C ALA A 80 -1.25 -7.07 2.35
N ALA A 81 -2.43 -6.87 2.94
CA ALA A 81 -3.69 -7.34 2.42
C ALA A 81 -4.78 -6.28 2.58
N GLY A 82 -5.64 -6.16 1.57
CA GLY A 82 -6.76 -5.22 1.55
C GLY A 82 -6.40 -3.80 1.12
N HIS A 83 -5.21 -3.59 0.56
CA HIS A 83 -4.76 -2.29 0.05
C HIS A 83 -4.81 -2.25 -1.48
N ALA A 84 -5.08 -1.08 -2.03
CA ALA A 84 -5.08 -0.86 -3.47
C ALA A 84 -3.68 -0.57 -4.02
N MET A 85 -2.88 0.16 -3.25
CA MET A 85 -1.47 0.45 -3.53
C MET A 85 -0.79 0.92 -2.25
N ALA A 86 0.54 0.99 -2.27
CA ALA A 86 1.31 1.59 -1.20
C ALA A 86 2.46 2.44 -1.75
N TYR A 87 2.89 3.43 -0.98
CA TYR A 87 4.12 4.18 -1.24
C TYR A 87 5.06 3.94 -0.06
N LEU A 88 6.27 3.52 -0.37
CA LEU A 88 7.36 3.46 0.60
C LEU A 88 8.33 4.60 0.31
N ASN A 89 8.50 5.50 1.25
CA ASN A 89 9.36 6.69 1.10
C ASN A 89 9.07 7.48 -0.20
N GLY A 90 7.81 7.50 -0.63
CA GLY A 90 7.37 8.14 -1.88
C GLY A 90 7.43 7.26 -3.13
N GLU A 91 7.99 6.07 -3.06
CA GLU A 91 8.06 5.13 -4.17
C GLU A 91 6.85 4.19 -4.20
N PRO A 92 6.16 4.03 -5.34
CA PRO A 92 4.98 3.18 -5.44
C PRO A 92 5.32 1.69 -5.35
N ARG A 93 4.41 0.93 -4.76
CA ARG A 93 4.45 -0.54 -4.65
C ARG A 93 3.10 -1.13 -5.02
N ALA A 94 3.13 -2.36 -5.51
CA ALA A 94 1.94 -3.09 -5.91
C ALA A 94 0.93 -3.23 -4.76
N GLY A 95 -0.35 -3.21 -5.10
CA GLY A 95 -1.46 -3.42 -4.19
C GLY A 95 -2.04 -4.83 -4.27
N ASP A 96 -2.85 -5.17 -3.27
CA ASP A 96 -3.64 -6.39 -3.21
C ASP A 96 -5.02 -6.14 -3.85
N ILE A 97 -5.03 -5.89 -5.16
CA ILE A 97 -6.21 -5.43 -5.91
C ILE A 97 -7.39 -6.40 -5.77
N TYR A 98 -7.12 -7.70 -5.73
CA TYR A 98 -8.16 -8.73 -5.61
C TYR A 98 -8.52 -9.05 -4.16
N GLY A 99 -7.73 -8.57 -3.18
CA GLY A 99 -7.98 -8.79 -1.75
C GLY A 99 -7.68 -10.21 -1.27
N TYR A 100 -6.82 -10.93 -1.97
CA TYR A 100 -6.41 -12.30 -1.61
C TYR A 100 -5.34 -12.35 -0.54
N GLY A 101 -4.65 -11.24 -0.28
CA GLY A 101 -3.58 -11.19 0.69
C GLY A 101 -2.29 -11.86 0.26
N TYR A 102 -2.07 -12.04 -1.03
CA TYR A 102 -0.88 -12.71 -1.58
C TYR A 102 0.29 -11.76 -1.80
N VAL A 103 0.09 -10.46 -1.57
CA VAL A 103 1.12 -9.46 -1.81
C VAL A 103 2.22 -9.60 -0.76
N SER A 104 3.41 -9.96 -1.23
CA SER A 104 4.64 -10.04 -0.47
C SER A 104 5.76 -9.44 -1.32
N VAL A 105 6.10 -8.20 -1.06
CA VAL A 105 7.03 -7.43 -1.90
C VAL A 105 8.31 -7.15 -1.11
N PRO A 106 9.50 -7.48 -1.64
CA PRO A 106 10.74 -7.06 -1.02
C PRO A 106 10.87 -5.54 -1.13
N VAL A 107 11.16 -4.89 -0.02
CA VAL A 107 11.34 -3.45 0.07
C VAL A 107 12.65 -3.12 0.79
N ALA A 108 13.38 -2.15 0.26
CA ALA A 108 14.61 -1.66 0.87
C ALA A 108 14.27 -0.55 1.86
N LEU A 109 14.62 -0.77 3.12
CA LEU A 109 14.56 0.23 4.17
C LEU A 109 15.90 0.95 4.26
N ARG A 110 15.86 2.27 4.40
CA ARG A 110 17.03 3.09 4.70
C ARG A 110 17.21 3.24 6.21
N ALA A 111 18.41 3.46 6.68
CA ALA A 111 18.64 3.82 8.08
C ALA A 111 17.80 5.05 8.46
N GLY A 112 17.24 5.06 9.66
CA GLY A 112 16.30 6.05 10.12
C GLY A 112 14.83 5.66 9.86
N THR A 113 13.97 6.65 9.76
CA THR A 113 12.53 6.47 9.58
C THR A 113 12.19 6.19 8.13
N ASN A 114 11.36 5.19 7.92
CA ASN A 114 10.76 4.83 6.64
C ASN A 114 9.25 5.03 6.73
N ASP A 115 8.70 5.71 5.73
CA ASP A 115 7.30 6.10 5.66
C ASP A 115 6.53 5.18 4.71
N PHE A 116 5.47 4.56 5.22
CA PHE A 116 4.54 3.77 4.43
C PHE A 116 3.20 4.50 4.37
N LEU A 117 2.80 4.90 3.19
CA LEU A 117 1.50 5.46 2.91
C LEU A 117 0.70 4.46 2.08
N ILE A 118 -0.41 3.99 2.61
CA ILE A 118 -1.12 2.81 2.11
C ILE A 118 -2.56 3.18 1.78
N ALA A 119 -2.96 3.03 0.53
CA ALA A 119 -4.34 3.20 0.10
C ALA A 119 -5.16 1.99 0.52
N ALA A 120 -6.04 2.14 1.50
CA ALA A 120 -6.93 1.10 1.99
C ALA A 120 -8.23 1.10 1.16
N GLY A 121 -8.47 0.04 0.39
CA GLY A 121 -9.57 0.02 -0.59
C GLY A 121 -10.89 -0.55 -0.05
N ARG A 122 -10.88 -1.44 0.95
CA ARG A 122 -12.05 -2.27 1.27
C ARG A 122 -12.52 -2.20 2.72
N GLY A 123 -12.10 -1.18 3.47
CA GLY A 123 -12.50 -1.02 4.87
C GLY A 123 -11.80 -1.97 5.83
N ARG A 124 -10.79 -2.69 5.38
CA ARG A 124 -9.90 -3.49 6.20
C ARG A 124 -8.49 -3.52 5.62
N LEU A 125 -7.50 -3.58 6.49
CA LEU A 125 -6.10 -3.57 6.12
C LEU A 125 -5.32 -4.46 7.08
N ARG A 126 -4.37 -5.23 6.57
CA ARG A 126 -3.34 -5.89 7.38
C ARG A 126 -1.99 -5.57 6.76
N VAL A 127 -1.02 -5.23 7.60
CA VAL A 127 0.35 -4.93 7.19
C VAL A 127 1.32 -5.62 8.14
N GLN A 128 2.31 -6.26 7.58
CA GLN A 128 3.37 -6.92 8.32
C GLN A 128 4.70 -6.70 7.59
N LEU A 129 5.72 -6.32 8.33
CA LEU A 129 7.10 -6.32 7.86
C LEU A 129 7.78 -7.59 8.40
N ALA A 130 8.31 -8.41 7.52
CA ALA A 130 8.97 -9.67 7.88
C ALA A 130 10.37 -9.73 7.29
N ALA A 131 11.30 -10.30 8.01
CA ALA A 131 12.62 -10.59 7.46
C ALA A 131 12.49 -11.65 6.35
N PRO A 132 13.23 -11.54 5.23
CA PRO A 132 13.28 -12.61 4.23
C PRO A 132 13.93 -13.86 4.83
N VAL A 133 13.36 -15.02 4.53
CA VAL A 133 13.87 -16.31 5.04
C VAL A 133 15.16 -16.75 4.32
N ALA A 134 15.42 -16.23 3.15
CA ALA A 134 16.60 -16.51 2.33
C ALA A 134 16.88 -15.34 1.38
N PRO A 135 18.12 -15.19 0.87
CA PRO A 135 18.45 -14.14 -0.11
C PRO A 135 17.68 -14.29 -1.43
N VAL A 136 17.26 -15.48 -1.76
CA VAL A 136 16.45 -15.81 -2.95
C VAL A 136 15.36 -16.79 -2.53
N PHE A 137 14.13 -16.52 -2.90
CA PHE A 137 13.01 -17.45 -2.71
C PHE A 137 11.97 -17.26 -3.83
N LEU A 138 11.18 -18.29 -4.07
CA LEU A 138 10.06 -18.24 -5.00
C LEU A 138 8.77 -17.95 -4.21
N GLN A 139 8.06 -16.91 -4.61
CA GLN A 139 6.72 -16.65 -4.13
C GLN A 139 5.75 -17.56 -4.91
N SER A 140 5.28 -18.61 -4.27
CA SER A 140 4.46 -19.64 -4.92
C SER A 140 2.95 -19.47 -4.68
N THR A 141 2.54 -18.49 -3.91
CA THR A 141 1.13 -18.28 -3.54
C THR A 141 0.25 -17.76 -4.70
N ASP A 142 0.87 -17.17 -5.71
CA ASP A 142 0.18 -16.59 -6.87
C ASP A 142 0.93 -16.95 -8.17
N ILE A 143 1.27 -18.23 -8.29
CA ILE A 143 1.88 -18.75 -9.52
C ILE A 143 0.76 -19.19 -10.46
N MET A 144 0.76 -18.59 -11.65
CA MET A 144 0.01 -19.10 -12.80
C MET A 144 0.97 -19.83 -13.71
N ALA A 145 0.77 -21.14 -13.88
CA ALA A 145 1.44 -21.89 -14.90
C ALA A 145 0.69 -21.76 -16.24
N PRO A 146 1.36 -21.60 -17.36
CA PRO A 146 0.69 -21.67 -18.66
C PRO A 146 0.06 -23.05 -18.85
N ASP A 147 -1.13 -23.11 -19.45
CA ASP A 147 -1.72 -24.36 -19.89
C ASP A 147 -0.81 -24.99 -20.96
N LEU A 148 -0.30 -26.18 -20.67
CA LEU A 148 0.44 -26.97 -21.66
C LEU A 148 -0.58 -27.76 -22.46
N LEU A 149 -0.61 -27.56 -23.78
CA LEU A 149 -1.39 -28.39 -24.66
C LEU A 149 -0.76 -29.79 -24.77
N VAL A 150 -1.60 -30.80 -24.93
CA VAL A 150 -1.14 -32.20 -25.13
C VAL A 150 -0.24 -32.25 -26.36
N GLY A 151 1.02 -32.65 -26.18
CA GLY A 151 2.04 -32.68 -27.24
C GLY A 151 3.00 -31.49 -27.26
N GLU A 152 2.79 -30.46 -26.41
CA GLU A 152 3.74 -29.36 -26.21
C GLU A 152 4.69 -29.63 -25.04
N ALA A 153 5.07 -30.87 -24.81
CA ALA A 153 6.14 -31.15 -23.87
C ALA A 153 7.42 -30.46 -24.41
N SER A 154 7.89 -29.48 -23.66
CA SER A 154 9.17 -28.83 -24.00
C SER A 154 10.27 -29.86 -23.96
N ASP A 155 10.87 -30.13 -25.09
CA ASP A 155 12.17 -30.77 -25.16
C ASP A 155 13.18 -29.80 -24.52
N THR A 156 13.55 -30.06 -23.28
CA THR A 156 14.70 -29.44 -22.62
C THR A 156 15.78 -30.49 -22.43
#